data_0eaf9f12fc424f788649f73cb5c8d51e
#
_entry.id   0eaf9f12fc424f788649f73cb5c8d51e
#
_cell.length_a   1.000
_cell.length_b   1.000
_cell.length_c   1.000
_cell.angle_alpha   90.00
_cell.angle_beta   90.00
_cell.angle_gamma   90.00
#
_symmetry.space_group_name_H-M   'P 1'
#
loop_
_entity.id
_entity.type
_entity.pdbx_description
1 polymer ?
#
loop_
_entity_poly.entity_id
_entity_poly.type
_entity_poly.pdbx_seq_one_letter_code
_entity_poly.pdbx_strand_id
1 'polypeptide(L)'
;MTKKILITGGAGYIGSHTALELLNEGYEVVVYDNLCNSSKESLKRVEELSGKHITFYEGDVMDETALKAMMEKEGVDAVIHCAALKAVGESVQKPLEYYRNNITGTLTLMDVMKQTGVKNIVFSSSATVYGSPEEMPITEECPKGQCTNPYGWTKSMMEQIMTDVQKANPDMNVILLRYFNPVGAHESGCIGEDPKGIPNNLMPYISQVAVGKLEKLGVFGDDYDTPDGTGVRDYIHVVDLAKGHVKAINYIFSNPGLDVINLGTGVGYSVLDMVKAFGKACGKEIPYEIKPRRAGDIAMCYADPAKAARVLGWKAEKGLDEMCADTWRWQSQNPNGYES
;
A
#
# COMPACT_ATOMS: atom_id res chain seq x y z
N MET A 1 9.55 19.77 -19.83
CA MET A 1 9.50 18.33 -20.16
C MET A 1 8.62 17.67 -19.12
N THR A 2 7.78 16.73 -19.55
CA THR A 2 6.98 15.91 -18.63
C THR A 2 7.91 15.04 -17.79
N LYS A 3 7.66 14.95 -16.49
CA LYS A 3 8.48 14.09 -15.62
C LYS A 3 8.04 12.64 -15.72
N LYS A 4 9.02 11.74 -15.66
CA LYS A 4 8.84 10.29 -15.76
C LYS A 4 9.02 9.62 -14.41
N ILE A 5 8.02 8.90 -13.94
CA ILE A 5 7.98 8.25 -12.64
C ILE A 5 8.05 6.74 -12.80
N LEU A 6 9.03 6.11 -12.16
CA LEU A 6 9.12 4.66 -12.05
C LEU A 6 8.30 4.18 -10.83
N ILE A 7 7.43 3.20 -11.04
CA ILE A 7 6.75 2.49 -9.95
C ILE A 7 7.26 1.04 -9.94
N THR A 8 8.02 0.67 -8.92
CA THR A 8 8.33 -0.74 -8.68
C THR A 8 7.16 -1.41 -7.96
N GLY A 9 6.76 -2.59 -8.40
CA GLY A 9 5.51 -3.21 -7.92
C GLY A 9 4.26 -2.51 -8.47
N GLY A 10 4.38 -1.86 -9.63
CA GLY A 10 3.33 -1.02 -10.20
C GLY A 10 2.14 -1.77 -10.78
N ALA A 11 2.24 -3.08 -11.04
CA ALA A 11 1.12 -3.91 -11.46
C ALA A 11 0.27 -4.43 -10.28
N GLY A 12 0.73 -4.21 -9.04
CA GLY A 12 0.02 -4.58 -7.81
C GLY A 12 -1.14 -3.63 -7.49
N TYR A 13 -1.87 -3.92 -6.41
CA TYR A 13 -3.06 -3.19 -5.98
C TYR A 13 -2.82 -1.68 -5.81
N ILE A 14 -1.89 -1.29 -4.92
CA ILE A 14 -1.59 0.14 -4.68
C ILE A 14 -0.90 0.76 -5.90
N GLY A 15 0.03 0.00 -6.52
CA GLY A 15 0.82 0.48 -7.65
C GLY A 15 -0.01 0.83 -8.87
N SER A 16 -1.01 0.01 -9.24
CA SER A 16 -1.89 0.26 -10.39
C SER A 16 -2.79 1.47 -10.20
N HIS A 17 -3.36 1.65 -8.99
CA HIS A 17 -4.14 2.86 -8.66
C HIS A 17 -3.25 4.11 -8.67
N THR A 18 -2.02 4.00 -8.15
CA THR A 18 -1.04 5.11 -8.19
C THR A 18 -0.62 5.45 -9.62
N ALA A 19 -0.44 4.43 -10.48
CA ALA A 19 -0.15 4.64 -11.90
C ALA A 19 -1.27 5.43 -12.60
N LEU A 20 -2.54 5.07 -12.33
CA LEU A 20 -3.69 5.78 -12.87
C LEU A 20 -3.71 7.26 -12.45
N GLU A 21 -3.54 7.55 -11.17
CA GLU A 21 -3.55 8.92 -10.66
C GLU A 21 -2.36 9.74 -11.19
N LEU A 22 -1.16 9.16 -11.33
CA LEU A 22 -0.01 9.83 -11.95
C LEU A 22 -0.27 10.15 -13.42
N LEU A 23 -0.83 9.21 -14.18
CA LEU A 23 -1.20 9.45 -15.57
C LEU A 23 -2.23 10.58 -15.67
N ASN A 24 -3.27 10.60 -14.81
CA ASN A 24 -4.28 11.66 -14.79
C ASN A 24 -3.66 13.03 -14.53
N GLU A 25 -2.67 13.13 -13.64
CA GLU A 25 -1.90 14.36 -13.36
C GLU A 25 -0.90 14.74 -14.46
N GLY A 26 -0.74 13.90 -15.51
CA GLY A 26 0.09 14.22 -16.67
C GLY A 26 1.53 13.75 -16.58
N TYR A 27 1.88 12.89 -15.64
CA TYR A 27 3.18 12.22 -15.59
C TYR A 27 3.30 11.13 -16.66
N GLU A 28 4.52 10.85 -17.11
CA GLU A 28 4.85 9.60 -17.78
C GLU A 28 5.14 8.53 -16.74
N VAL A 29 4.60 7.33 -16.93
CA VAL A 29 4.71 6.23 -15.97
C VAL A 29 5.47 5.06 -16.57
N VAL A 30 6.50 4.62 -15.84
CA VAL A 30 7.20 3.36 -16.08
C VAL A 30 6.89 2.41 -14.93
N VAL A 31 6.51 1.19 -15.24
CA VAL A 31 6.25 0.14 -14.24
C VAL A 31 7.29 -0.95 -14.37
N TYR A 32 7.87 -1.37 -13.23
CA TYR A 32 8.77 -2.50 -13.10
C TYR A 32 8.19 -3.48 -12.06
N ASP A 33 7.81 -4.69 -12.50
CA ASP A 33 7.11 -5.66 -11.66
C ASP A 33 7.45 -7.08 -12.12
N ASN A 34 7.66 -8.00 -11.18
CA ASN A 34 7.96 -9.41 -11.49
C ASN A 34 6.70 -10.29 -11.57
N LEU A 35 5.51 -9.70 -11.41
CA LEU A 35 4.19 -10.35 -11.48
C LEU A 35 3.99 -11.54 -10.52
N CYS A 36 4.82 -11.66 -9.46
CA CYS A 36 4.70 -12.76 -8.50
C CYS A 36 3.36 -12.72 -7.73
N ASN A 37 2.83 -11.51 -7.44
CA ASN A 37 1.57 -11.29 -6.74
C ASN A 37 0.75 -10.14 -7.36
N SER A 38 0.81 -10.02 -8.66
CA SER A 38 0.14 -8.99 -9.45
C SER A 38 -0.28 -9.55 -10.81
N SER A 39 -0.96 -8.73 -11.62
CA SER A 39 -1.38 -9.11 -12.97
C SER A 39 -1.10 -7.97 -13.95
N LYS A 40 -0.55 -8.30 -15.11
CA LYS A 40 -0.37 -7.33 -16.21
C LYS A 40 -1.71 -6.77 -16.70
N GLU A 41 -2.80 -7.50 -16.51
CA GLU A 41 -4.15 -7.04 -16.87
C GLU A 41 -4.53 -5.76 -16.10
N SER A 42 -4.03 -5.56 -14.85
CA SER A 42 -4.24 -4.32 -14.10
C SER A 42 -3.73 -3.09 -14.85
N LEU A 43 -2.54 -3.20 -15.47
CA LEU A 43 -1.93 -2.10 -16.22
C LEU A 43 -2.69 -1.80 -17.52
N LYS A 44 -3.13 -2.84 -18.25
CA LYS A 44 -3.96 -2.69 -19.43
C LYS A 44 -5.26 -1.92 -19.10
N ARG A 45 -5.93 -2.28 -18.00
CA ARG A 45 -7.14 -1.58 -17.56
C ARG A 45 -6.87 -0.15 -17.10
N VAL A 46 -5.70 0.13 -16.53
CA VAL A 46 -5.23 1.49 -16.23
C VAL A 46 -5.07 2.30 -17.53
N GLU A 47 -4.46 1.72 -18.57
CA GLU A 47 -4.35 2.38 -19.88
C GLU A 47 -5.73 2.66 -20.51
N GLU A 48 -6.66 1.71 -20.41
CA GLU A 48 -8.04 1.89 -20.89
C GLU A 48 -8.77 3.01 -20.13
N LEU A 49 -8.60 3.10 -18.80
CA LEU A 49 -9.22 4.13 -17.96
C LEU A 49 -8.63 5.51 -18.19
N SER A 50 -7.31 5.61 -18.33
CA SER A 50 -6.62 6.90 -18.49
C SER A 50 -6.56 7.39 -19.94
N GLY A 51 -6.70 6.48 -20.90
CA GLY A 51 -6.42 6.75 -22.32
C GLY A 51 -4.93 7.03 -22.61
N LYS A 52 -4.03 6.66 -21.70
CA LYS A 52 -2.58 6.92 -21.78
C LYS A 52 -1.79 5.63 -21.65
N HIS A 53 -0.59 5.63 -22.19
CA HIS A 53 0.29 4.46 -22.23
C HIS A 53 1.18 4.36 -20.98
N ILE A 54 1.40 3.10 -20.53
CA ILE A 54 2.36 2.73 -19.47
C ILE A 54 3.53 1.97 -20.11
N THR A 55 4.75 2.43 -19.86
CA THR A 55 5.93 1.64 -20.23
C THR A 55 6.14 0.55 -19.18
N PHE A 56 5.95 -0.70 -19.57
CA PHE A 56 6.05 -1.86 -18.65
C PHE A 56 7.29 -2.70 -18.92
N TYR A 57 8.01 -3.02 -17.84
CA TYR A 57 9.10 -3.97 -17.81
C TYR A 57 8.80 -5.07 -16.79
N GLU A 58 8.78 -6.31 -17.25
CA GLU A 58 8.74 -7.48 -16.37
C GLU A 58 10.13 -7.78 -15.85
N GLY A 59 10.33 -7.70 -14.53
CA GLY A 59 11.63 -7.92 -13.92
C GLY A 59 11.59 -7.85 -12.40
N ASP A 60 12.61 -8.43 -11.77
CA ASP A 60 12.78 -8.44 -10.33
C ASP A 60 13.67 -7.28 -9.86
N VAL A 61 13.26 -6.54 -8.83
CA VAL A 61 14.05 -5.43 -8.26
C VAL A 61 15.42 -5.89 -7.72
N MET A 62 15.61 -7.18 -7.48
CA MET A 62 16.88 -7.75 -7.07
C MET A 62 17.84 -7.98 -8.26
N ASP A 63 17.36 -7.90 -9.51
CA ASP A 63 18.22 -7.96 -10.69
C ASP A 63 18.80 -6.57 -11.01
N GLU A 64 19.95 -6.28 -10.41
CA GLU A 64 20.66 -5.00 -10.56
C GLU A 64 20.92 -4.64 -12.03
N THR A 65 21.33 -5.63 -12.83
CA THR A 65 21.70 -5.40 -14.24
C THR A 65 20.48 -4.97 -15.07
N ALA A 66 19.38 -5.70 -14.95
CA ALA A 66 18.16 -5.39 -15.68
C ALA A 66 17.52 -4.08 -15.20
N LEU A 67 17.49 -3.85 -13.89
CA LEU A 67 16.93 -2.62 -13.28
C LEU A 67 17.73 -1.39 -13.73
N LYS A 68 19.07 -1.47 -13.71
CA LYS A 68 19.95 -0.38 -14.15
C LYS A 68 19.76 -0.08 -15.63
N ALA A 69 19.80 -1.09 -16.49
CA ALA A 69 19.61 -0.90 -17.92
C ALA A 69 18.26 -0.25 -18.26
N MET A 70 17.20 -0.63 -17.54
CA MET A 70 15.89 -0.01 -17.70
C MET A 70 15.91 1.46 -17.25
N MET A 71 16.46 1.78 -16.06
CA MET A 71 16.49 3.15 -15.54
C MET A 71 17.33 4.09 -16.42
N GLU A 72 18.48 3.62 -16.95
CA GLU A 72 19.31 4.38 -17.89
C GLU A 72 18.57 4.63 -19.22
N LYS A 73 17.89 3.62 -19.75
CA LYS A 73 17.12 3.75 -21.00
C LYS A 73 15.95 4.72 -20.87
N GLU A 74 15.21 4.65 -19.79
CA GLU A 74 14.00 5.44 -19.61
C GLU A 74 14.27 6.86 -19.09
N GLY A 75 15.37 7.09 -18.38
CA GLY A 75 15.70 8.41 -17.83
C GLY A 75 14.65 8.90 -16.82
N VAL A 76 14.36 8.07 -15.79
CA VAL A 76 13.33 8.38 -14.78
C VAL A 76 13.76 9.53 -13.85
N ASP A 77 12.82 10.38 -13.46
CA ASP A 77 13.06 11.52 -12.57
C ASP A 77 12.87 11.18 -11.08
N ALA A 78 12.00 10.20 -10.79
CA ALA A 78 11.72 9.76 -9.43
C ALA A 78 11.20 8.32 -9.41
N VAL A 79 11.30 7.68 -8.24
CA VAL A 79 10.83 6.32 -7.98
C VAL A 79 9.74 6.33 -6.93
N ILE A 80 8.68 5.57 -7.15
CA ILE A 80 7.75 5.10 -6.10
C ILE A 80 8.04 3.62 -5.87
N HIS A 81 8.52 3.28 -4.67
CA HIS A 81 8.92 1.92 -4.35
C HIS A 81 7.83 1.18 -3.58
N CYS A 82 7.01 0.41 -4.31
CA CYS A 82 5.94 -0.44 -3.77
C CYS A 82 6.31 -1.94 -3.77
N ALA A 83 7.30 -2.36 -4.54
CA ALA A 83 7.69 -3.76 -4.66
C ALA A 83 8.16 -4.32 -3.32
N ALA A 84 7.35 -5.19 -2.73
CA ALA A 84 7.65 -5.90 -1.48
C ALA A 84 6.66 -7.05 -1.28
N LEU A 85 7.06 -8.10 -0.60
CA LEU A 85 6.15 -9.07 0.00
C LEU A 85 5.45 -8.41 1.20
N LYS A 86 4.11 -8.51 1.29
CA LYS A 86 3.30 -7.69 2.22
C LYS A 86 2.41 -8.46 3.20
N ALA A 87 2.32 -9.79 3.08
CA ALA A 87 1.40 -10.58 3.88
C ALA A 87 1.98 -10.87 5.28
N VAL A 88 1.38 -10.25 6.32
CA VAL A 88 1.84 -10.35 7.72
C VAL A 88 1.90 -11.81 8.18
N GLY A 89 0.82 -12.58 7.99
CA GLY A 89 0.76 -13.99 8.41
C GLY A 89 1.78 -14.88 7.70
N GLU A 90 1.99 -14.67 6.39
CA GLU A 90 3.00 -15.41 5.63
C GLU A 90 4.42 -15.06 6.08
N SER A 91 4.67 -13.80 6.43
CA SER A 91 6.00 -13.38 6.91
C SER A 91 6.46 -14.14 8.14
N VAL A 92 5.54 -14.51 9.03
CA VAL A 92 5.86 -15.33 10.22
C VAL A 92 6.25 -16.75 9.83
N GLN A 93 5.66 -17.29 8.77
CA GLN A 93 5.95 -18.64 8.29
C GLN A 93 7.21 -18.70 7.41
N LYS A 94 7.49 -17.62 6.67
CA LYS A 94 8.58 -17.51 5.69
C LYS A 94 9.51 -16.30 5.94
N PRO A 95 10.04 -16.11 7.16
CA PRO A 95 10.76 -14.87 7.51
C PRO A 95 11.97 -14.60 6.62
N LEU A 96 12.77 -15.60 6.28
CA LEU A 96 13.97 -15.44 5.44
C LEU A 96 13.62 -14.98 4.02
N GLU A 97 12.49 -15.44 3.46
CA GLU A 97 12.02 -15.03 2.16
C GLU A 97 11.64 -13.53 2.17
N TYR A 98 10.92 -13.09 3.21
CA TYR A 98 10.56 -11.68 3.41
C TYR A 98 11.77 -10.78 3.57
N TYR A 99 12.72 -11.15 4.44
CA TYR A 99 13.95 -10.36 4.59
C TYR A 99 14.75 -10.30 3.30
N ARG A 100 14.96 -11.44 2.64
CA ARG A 100 15.72 -11.48 1.38
C ARG A 100 15.05 -10.64 0.30
N ASN A 101 13.76 -10.82 0.04
CA ASN A 101 13.06 -10.09 -0.99
C ASN A 101 13.03 -8.58 -0.70
N ASN A 102 12.54 -8.19 0.47
CA ASN A 102 12.27 -6.78 0.76
C ASN A 102 13.56 -5.99 0.98
N ILE A 103 14.51 -6.52 1.75
CA ILE A 103 15.75 -5.81 2.06
C ILE A 103 16.70 -5.81 0.85
N THR A 104 16.94 -6.96 0.22
CA THR A 104 17.85 -7.01 -0.95
C THR A 104 17.30 -6.18 -2.10
N GLY A 105 16.00 -6.29 -2.39
CA GLY A 105 15.38 -5.46 -3.45
C GLY A 105 15.52 -3.96 -3.20
N THR A 106 15.36 -3.52 -1.94
CA THR A 106 15.56 -2.12 -1.57
C THR A 106 17.03 -1.69 -1.70
N LEU A 107 17.97 -2.51 -1.23
CA LEU A 107 19.41 -2.22 -1.37
C LEU A 107 19.80 -2.09 -2.85
N THR A 108 19.41 -3.06 -3.68
CA THR A 108 19.67 -3.04 -5.11
C THR A 108 19.08 -1.78 -5.77
N LEU A 109 17.83 -1.43 -5.45
CA LEU A 109 17.20 -0.23 -5.99
C LEU A 109 17.97 1.04 -5.61
N MET A 110 18.37 1.18 -4.34
CA MET A 110 19.13 2.36 -3.87
C MET A 110 20.50 2.46 -4.55
N ASP A 111 21.19 1.33 -4.75
CA ASP A 111 22.47 1.30 -5.46
C ASP A 111 22.30 1.68 -6.94
N VAL A 112 21.27 1.17 -7.62
CA VAL A 112 20.97 1.52 -9.00
C VAL A 112 20.57 2.98 -9.15
N MET A 113 19.76 3.52 -8.24
CA MET A 113 19.41 4.95 -8.23
C MET A 113 20.67 5.82 -8.14
N LYS A 114 21.62 5.44 -7.26
CA LYS A 114 22.91 6.15 -7.14
C LYS A 114 23.71 6.06 -8.42
N GLN A 115 23.80 4.89 -9.05
CA GLN A 115 24.55 4.69 -10.30
C GLN A 115 23.96 5.45 -11.49
N THR A 116 22.63 5.57 -11.55
CA THR A 116 21.90 6.25 -12.65
C THR A 116 21.64 7.74 -12.40
N GLY A 117 22.01 8.24 -11.20
CA GLY A 117 21.81 9.64 -10.82
C GLY A 117 20.37 10.01 -10.48
N VAL A 118 19.47 9.04 -10.26
CA VAL A 118 18.09 9.28 -9.81
C VAL A 118 18.09 9.56 -8.31
N LYS A 119 17.58 10.73 -7.91
CA LYS A 119 17.73 11.24 -6.54
C LYS A 119 16.45 11.22 -5.70
N ASN A 120 15.30 11.03 -6.30
CA ASN A 120 14.01 11.20 -5.65
C ASN A 120 13.33 9.83 -5.47
N ILE A 121 12.99 9.49 -4.22
CA ILE A 121 12.26 8.24 -3.92
C ILE A 121 11.13 8.48 -2.91
N VAL A 122 9.95 7.99 -3.26
CA VAL A 122 8.80 7.86 -2.36
C VAL A 122 8.66 6.38 -2.00
N PHE A 123 8.77 6.07 -0.74
CA PHE A 123 8.75 4.69 -0.24
C PHE A 123 7.40 4.32 0.38
N SER A 124 6.86 3.20 -0.07
CA SER A 124 5.69 2.54 0.50
C SER A 124 6.05 1.90 1.84
N SER A 125 5.98 2.68 2.93
CA SER A 125 6.13 2.17 4.28
C SER A 125 4.79 1.75 4.89
N SER A 126 4.73 1.48 6.17
CA SER A 126 3.55 0.93 6.85
C SER A 126 3.47 1.40 8.29
N ALA A 127 2.25 1.60 8.80
CA ALA A 127 2.01 1.86 10.22
C ALA A 127 2.52 0.71 11.14
N THR A 128 2.80 -0.47 10.60
CA THR A 128 3.40 -1.58 11.37
C THR A 128 4.76 -1.25 11.96
N VAL A 129 5.46 -0.23 11.46
CA VAL A 129 6.75 0.25 12.01
C VAL A 129 6.60 0.88 13.40
N TYR A 130 5.40 1.31 13.78
CA TYR A 130 5.11 1.84 15.11
C TYR A 130 4.99 0.73 16.17
N GLY A 131 4.80 -0.53 15.77
CA GLY A 131 4.61 -1.65 16.68
C GLY A 131 3.33 -1.52 17.49
N SER A 132 3.45 -1.41 18.81
CA SER A 132 2.34 -1.18 19.75
C SER A 132 2.48 0.21 20.37
N PRO A 133 2.02 1.28 19.71
CA PRO A 133 2.13 2.64 20.22
C PRO A 133 1.27 2.82 21.47
N GLU A 134 1.76 3.64 22.41
CA GLU A 134 1.07 3.91 23.67
C GLU A 134 -0.02 4.97 23.53
N GLU A 135 0.10 5.82 22.53
CA GLU A 135 -0.83 6.96 22.30
C GLU A 135 -1.54 6.85 20.95
N MET A 136 -2.81 7.29 20.95
CA MET A 136 -3.66 7.43 19.77
C MET A 136 -4.28 8.84 19.75
N PRO A 137 -4.40 9.46 18.56
CA PRO A 137 -3.96 9.01 17.23
C PRO A 137 -2.45 8.99 17.07
N ILE A 138 -1.94 8.13 16.16
CA ILE A 138 -0.51 7.97 15.91
C ILE A 138 0.01 9.12 15.04
N THR A 139 0.93 9.91 15.58
CA THR A 139 1.67 10.94 14.83
C THR A 139 3.01 10.39 14.31
N GLU A 140 3.66 11.11 13.40
CA GLU A 140 4.99 10.77 12.91
C GLU A 140 6.09 10.93 13.96
N GLU A 141 5.81 11.68 15.05
CA GLU A 141 6.70 11.84 16.22
C GLU A 141 6.71 10.59 17.11
N CYS A 142 5.69 9.72 16.99
CA CYS A 142 5.71 8.45 17.69
C CYS A 142 6.93 7.63 17.30
N PRO A 143 7.70 7.13 18.27
CA PRO A 143 8.90 6.35 17.99
C PRO A 143 8.55 5.07 17.22
N LYS A 144 9.47 4.62 16.37
CA LYS A 144 9.36 3.27 15.81
C LYS A 144 9.47 2.26 16.96
N GLY A 145 8.44 1.42 17.07
CA GLY A 145 8.34 0.41 18.13
C GLY A 145 8.97 -0.92 17.75
N GLN A 146 8.81 -1.90 18.63
CA GLN A 146 9.12 -3.28 18.30
C GLN A 146 8.04 -3.83 17.38
N CYS A 147 8.44 -4.15 16.16
CA CYS A 147 7.51 -4.77 15.22
C CYS A 147 7.15 -6.19 15.68
N THR A 148 5.88 -6.55 15.56
CA THR A 148 5.35 -7.83 16.03
C THR A 148 5.51 -8.98 15.03
N ASN A 149 6.01 -8.70 13.83
CA ASN A 149 6.16 -9.67 12.74
C ASN A 149 7.29 -9.30 11.78
N PRO A 150 7.82 -10.28 10.98
CA PRO A 150 8.92 -10.04 10.05
C PRO A 150 8.61 -9.02 8.97
N TYR A 151 7.36 -8.94 8.45
CA TYR A 151 6.99 -7.91 7.49
C TYR A 151 7.19 -6.49 8.06
N GLY A 152 6.68 -6.23 9.26
CA GLY A 152 6.88 -4.95 9.95
C GLY A 152 8.37 -4.63 10.14
N TRP A 153 9.16 -5.62 10.53
CA TRP A 153 10.61 -5.46 10.66
C TRP A 153 11.27 -5.12 9.32
N THR A 154 10.87 -5.76 8.19
CA THR A 154 11.43 -5.37 6.88
C THR A 154 11.13 -3.91 6.56
N LYS A 155 9.89 -3.43 6.80
CA LYS A 155 9.54 -2.01 6.58
C LYS A 155 10.35 -1.07 7.46
N SER A 156 10.51 -1.38 8.75
CA SER A 156 11.32 -0.58 9.67
C SER A 156 12.80 -0.52 9.28
N MET A 157 13.37 -1.66 8.84
CA MET A 157 14.75 -1.73 8.36
C MET A 157 14.94 -0.97 7.05
N MET A 158 13.98 -1.08 6.09
CA MET A 158 14.04 -0.33 4.83
C MET A 158 14.00 1.19 5.07
N GLU A 159 13.15 1.68 5.99
CA GLU A 159 13.17 3.09 6.41
C GLU A 159 14.54 3.50 6.98
N GLN A 160 15.15 2.63 7.82
CA GLN A 160 16.47 2.91 8.38
C GLN A 160 17.56 2.98 7.30
N ILE A 161 17.56 2.02 6.36
CA ILE A 161 18.49 1.98 5.24
C ILE A 161 18.38 3.28 4.43
N MET A 162 17.17 3.66 4.02
CA MET A 162 16.95 4.89 3.25
C MET A 162 17.36 6.14 4.01
N THR A 163 17.13 6.18 5.32
CA THR A 163 17.55 7.28 6.19
C THR A 163 19.08 7.41 6.23
N ASP A 164 19.80 6.31 6.37
CA ASP A 164 21.26 6.32 6.45
C ASP A 164 21.88 6.63 5.08
N VAL A 165 21.29 6.10 3.99
CA VAL A 165 21.72 6.45 2.62
C VAL A 165 21.50 7.93 2.33
N GLN A 166 20.36 8.52 2.72
CA GLN A 166 20.09 9.94 2.55
C GLN A 166 21.07 10.80 3.34
N LYS A 167 21.38 10.46 4.59
CA LYS A 167 22.39 11.17 5.40
C LYS A 167 23.79 11.15 4.76
N ALA A 168 24.15 10.00 4.17
CA ALA A 168 25.44 9.84 3.47
C ALA A 168 25.47 10.53 2.10
N ASN A 169 24.30 10.76 1.48
CA ASN A 169 24.13 11.40 0.19
C ASN A 169 23.05 12.50 0.30
N PRO A 170 23.41 13.70 0.78
CA PRO A 170 22.45 14.78 1.08
C PRO A 170 21.66 15.32 -0.13
N ASP A 171 22.06 14.98 -1.33
CA ASP A 171 21.37 15.32 -2.57
C ASP A 171 20.27 14.31 -2.95
N MET A 172 20.17 13.19 -2.22
CA MET A 172 19.01 12.31 -2.31
C MET A 172 17.83 12.85 -1.50
N ASN A 173 16.65 12.71 -2.06
CA ASN A 173 15.39 13.10 -1.44
C ASN A 173 14.54 11.83 -1.20
N VAL A 174 14.07 11.68 0.01
CA VAL A 174 13.34 10.48 0.46
C VAL A 174 12.05 10.88 1.16
N ILE A 175 10.92 10.35 0.72
CA ILE A 175 9.66 10.43 1.47
C ILE A 175 9.24 9.04 1.88
N LEU A 176 9.07 8.85 3.18
CA LEU A 176 8.59 7.61 3.78
C LEU A 176 7.08 7.76 4.06
N LEU A 177 6.24 7.14 3.24
CA LEU A 177 4.78 7.15 3.43
C LEU A 177 4.35 5.96 4.27
N ARG A 178 3.93 6.20 5.51
CA ARG A 178 3.42 5.16 6.42
C ARG A 178 1.92 4.99 6.22
N TYR A 179 1.54 3.94 5.51
CA TYR A 179 0.13 3.63 5.27
C TYR A 179 -0.51 2.93 6.47
N PHE A 180 -1.79 3.22 6.67
CA PHE A 180 -2.63 2.41 7.54
C PHE A 180 -3.23 1.25 6.73
N ASN A 181 -4.52 1.01 6.71
CA ASN A 181 -5.11 -0.16 6.06
C ASN A 181 -5.76 0.20 4.71
N PRO A 182 -5.07 0.06 3.56
CA PRO A 182 -5.68 0.36 2.28
C PRO A 182 -6.80 -0.62 1.94
N VAL A 183 -7.94 -0.09 1.53
CA VAL A 183 -9.14 -0.82 1.11
C VAL A 183 -9.83 -0.09 -0.04
N GLY A 184 -10.89 -0.68 -0.60
CA GLY A 184 -11.60 -0.07 -1.73
C GLY A 184 -11.08 -0.54 -3.07
N ALA A 185 -11.61 0.06 -4.10
CA ALA A 185 -11.24 -0.16 -5.50
C ALA A 185 -11.50 1.13 -6.29
N HIS A 186 -11.11 1.18 -7.55
CA HIS A 186 -11.50 2.30 -8.40
C HIS A 186 -13.01 2.28 -8.66
N GLU A 187 -13.64 3.43 -8.70
CA GLU A 187 -15.09 3.60 -8.86
C GLU A 187 -15.66 2.97 -10.15
N SER A 188 -14.83 2.77 -11.18
CA SER A 188 -15.23 2.05 -12.38
C SER A 188 -15.50 0.57 -12.17
N GLY A 189 -14.96 -0.04 -11.10
CA GLY A 189 -14.94 -1.49 -10.91
C GLY A 189 -13.97 -2.24 -11.84
N CYS A 190 -13.10 -1.53 -12.58
CA CYS A 190 -12.15 -2.16 -13.51
C CYS A 190 -10.84 -2.60 -12.84
N ILE A 191 -10.39 -1.88 -11.81
CA ILE A 191 -9.17 -2.21 -11.04
C ILE A 191 -9.48 -2.27 -9.55
N GLY A 192 -8.85 -3.22 -8.84
CA GLY A 192 -9.06 -3.45 -7.41
C GLY A 192 -8.03 -4.41 -6.82
N GLU A 193 -8.24 -4.85 -5.59
CA GLU A 193 -7.35 -5.83 -4.95
C GLU A 193 -7.71 -7.26 -5.39
N ASP A 194 -6.73 -7.96 -5.96
CA ASP A 194 -6.86 -9.34 -6.43
C ASP A 194 -5.76 -10.21 -5.81
N PRO A 195 -5.90 -10.63 -4.55
CA PRO A 195 -4.91 -11.45 -3.88
C PRO A 195 -4.91 -12.87 -4.43
N LYS A 196 -3.74 -13.41 -4.73
CA LYS A 196 -3.59 -14.82 -5.10
C LYS A 196 -3.85 -15.72 -3.88
N GLY A 197 -4.77 -16.67 -4.01
CA GLY A 197 -5.15 -17.58 -2.95
C GLY A 197 -6.10 -16.99 -1.89
N ILE A 198 -6.03 -17.50 -0.65
CA ILE A 198 -6.88 -17.01 0.45
C ILE A 198 -6.38 -15.65 0.93
N PRO A 199 -7.25 -14.61 0.97
CA PRO A 199 -6.84 -13.28 1.40
C PRO A 199 -6.37 -13.24 2.85
N ASN A 200 -5.31 -12.47 3.09
CA ASN A 200 -4.82 -12.18 4.45
C ASN A 200 -5.44 -10.91 5.04
N ASN A 201 -5.92 -9.99 4.18
CA ASN A 201 -6.53 -8.73 4.58
C ASN A 201 -8.04 -8.86 4.75
N LEU A 202 -8.61 -8.05 5.65
CA LEU A 202 -10.03 -8.11 6.02
C LEU A 202 -10.96 -7.87 4.82
N MET A 203 -10.76 -6.78 4.08
CA MET A 203 -11.69 -6.37 3.02
C MET A 203 -11.79 -7.39 1.88
N PRO A 204 -10.69 -7.89 1.27
CA PRO A 204 -10.81 -8.91 0.24
C PRO A 204 -11.34 -10.24 0.79
N TYR A 205 -11.13 -10.55 2.08
CA TYR A 205 -11.76 -11.73 2.70
C TYR A 205 -13.28 -11.57 2.78
N ILE A 206 -13.77 -10.43 3.28
CA ILE A 206 -15.21 -10.11 3.34
C ILE A 206 -15.82 -10.18 1.94
N SER A 207 -15.16 -9.61 0.93
CA SER A 207 -15.68 -9.59 -0.44
C SER A 207 -15.80 -11.00 -1.03
N GLN A 208 -14.84 -11.90 -0.73
CA GLN A 208 -14.91 -13.31 -1.15
C GLN A 208 -16.00 -14.10 -0.41
N VAL A 209 -16.30 -13.76 0.84
CA VAL A 209 -17.48 -14.29 1.55
C VAL A 209 -18.78 -13.81 0.87
N ALA A 210 -18.87 -12.54 0.54
CA ALA A 210 -20.06 -11.95 -0.10
C ALA A 210 -20.40 -12.56 -1.47
N VAL A 211 -19.38 -12.95 -2.25
CA VAL A 211 -19.58 -13.65 -3.55
C VAL A 211 -19.68 -15.18 -3.39
N GLY A 212 -19.55 -15.72 -2.18
CA GLY A 212 -19.71 -17.14 -1.89
C GLY A 212 -18.48 -18.01 -2.18
N LYS A 213 -17.29 -17.41 -2.39
CA LYS A 213 -16.02 -18.15 -2.50
C LYS A 213 -15.53 -18.68 -1.16
N LEU A 214 -15.83 -17.96 -0.09
CA LEU A 214 -15.54 -18.36 1.30
C LEU A 214 -16.84 -18.45 2.07
N GLU A 215 -16.93 -19.40 3.01
CA GLU A 215 -18.15 -19.70 3.76
C GLU A 215 -18.50 -18.58 4.75
N LYS A 216 -17.52 -18.15 5.54
CA LYS A 216 -17.68 -17.14 6.60
C LYS A 216 -16.37 -16.45 6.94
N LEU A 217 -16.49 -15.27 7.53
CA LEU A 217 -15.36 -14.50 8.04
C LEU A 217 -14.97 -14.96 9.45
N GLY A 218 -13.66 -15.11 9.71
CA GLY A 218 -13.14 -15.23 11.08
C GLY A 218 -12.86 -13.84 11.66
N VAL A 219 -13.55 -13.48 12.76
CA VAL A 219 -13.30 -12.27 13.55
C VAL A 219 -12.41 -12.64 14.73
N PHE A 220 -11.19 -12.10 14.78
CA PHE A 220 -10.17 -12.52 15.75
C PHE A 220 -10.21 -11.64 17.00
N GLY A 221 -10.85 -12.16 18.07
CA GLY A 221 -11.08 -11.48 19.35
C GLY A 221 -12.33 -10.61 19.34
N ASP A 222 -13.09 -10.67 20.45
CA ASP A 222 -14.26 -9.85 20.76
C ASP A 222 -14.18 -9.27 22.17
N ASP A 223 -12.99 -9.30 22.76
CA ASP A 223 -12.68 -8.91 24.11
C ASP A 223 -11.62 -7.82 24.22
N TYR A 224 -11.35 -7.07 23.11
CA TYR A 224 -10.50 -5.89 23.12
C TYR A 224 -11.21 -4.72 23.85
N ASP A 225 -10.41 -3.82 24.41
CA ASP A 225 -10.90 -2.56 24.97
C ASP A 225 -11.25 -1.58 23.82
N THR A 226 -12.37 -1.86 23.17
CA THR A 226 -12.94 -1.13 22.02
C THR A 226 -14.46 -1.15 22.11
N PRO A 227 -15.20 -0.27 21.40
CA PRO A 227 -16.65 -0.14 21.54
C PRO A 227 -17.46 -1.43 21.34
N ASP A 228 -17.00 -2.34 20.48
CA ASP A 228 -17.67 -3.63 20.18
C ASP A 228 -16.82 -4.85 20.50
N GLY A 229 -15.69 -4.65 21.16
CA GLY A 229 -14.75 -5.71 21.54
C GLY A 229 -13.84 -6.18 20.40
N THR A 230 -14.04 -5.73 19.16
CA THR A 230 -13.19 -6.14 18.03
C THR A 230 -12.12 -5.11 17.72
N GLY A 231 -11.05 -5.52 17.01
CA GLY A 231 -9.93 -4.63 16.70
C GLY A 231 -10.34 -3.44 15.82
N VAL A 232 -9.83 -2.25 16.16
CA VAL A 232 -10.10 -0.99 15.45
C VAL A 232 -8.89 -0.60 14.60
N ARG A 233 -9.14 -0.27 13.32
CA ARG A 233 -8.09 0.15 12.37
C ARG A 233 -8.54 1.39 11.59
N ASP A 234 -7.56 2.19 11.17
CA ASP A 234 -7.75 3.23 10.18
C ASP A 234 -7.74 2.60 8.79
N TYR A 235 -8.89 2.58 8.15
CA TYR A 235 -9.02 2.14 6.76
C TYR A 235 -8.99 3.34 5.83
N ILE A 236 -8.13 3.30 4.84
CA ILE A 236 -7.98 4.35 3.83
C ILE A 236 -8.37 3.84 2.45
N HIS A 237 -9.16 4.62 1.73
CA HIS A 237 -9.50 4.26 0.36
C HIS A 237 -8.27 4.28 -0.54
N VAL A 238 -8.08 3.24 -1.36
CA VAL A 238 -6.89 3.08 -2.21
C VAL A 238 -6.69 4.23 -3.19
N VAL A 239 -7.77 4.85 -3.68
CA VAL A 239 -7.69 6.04 -4.55
C VAL A 239 -7.19 7.25 -3.79
N ASP A 240 -7.63 7.47 -2.54
CA ASP A 240 -7.09 8.54 -1.70
C ASP A 240 -5.60 8.31 -1.41
N LEU A 241 -5.22 7.06 -1.13
CA LEU A 241 -3.83 6.67 -0.95
C LEU A 241 -3.01 6.94 -2.22
N ALA A 242 -3.52 6.58 -3.39
CA ALA A 242 -2.87 6.86 -4.69
C ALA A 242 -2.67 8.36 -4.92
N LYS A 243 -3.68 9.17 -4.64
CA LYS A 243 -3.57 10.65 -4.66
C LYS A 243 -2.52 11.16 -3.67
N GLY A 244 -2.39 10.52 -2.51
CA GLY A 244 -1.34 10.81 -1.54
C GLY A 244 0.07 10.61 -2.10
N HIS A 245 0.29 9.55 -2.91
CA HIS A 245 1.55 9.34 -3.63
C HIS A 245 1.82 10.43 -4.65
N VAL A 246 0.81 10.85 -5.42
CA VAL A 246 0.96 11.95 -6.38
C VAL A 246 1.36 13.23 -5.67
N LYS A 247 0.72 13.55 -4.54
CA LYS A 247 1.08 14.72 -3.73
C LYS A 247 2.52 14.61 -3.18
N ALA A 248 2.94 13.42 -2.75
CA ALA A 248 4.32 13.19 -2.31
C ALA A 248 5.34 13.37 -3.46
N ILE A 249 5.02 12.91 -4.67
CA ILE A 249 5.84 13.15 -5.87
C ILE A 249 5.93 14.65 -6.19
N ASN A 250 4.83 15.38 -6.12
CA ASN A 250 4.84 16.83 -6.33
C ASN A 250 5.71 17.53 -5.28
N TYR A 251 5.61 17.12 -4.03
CA TYR A 251 6.33 17.69 -2.90
C TYR A 251 7.84 17.44 -2.98
N ILE A 252 8.28 16.22 -3.31
CA ILE A 252 9.69 15.81 -3.27
C ILE A 252 10.57 16.60 -4.25
N PHE A 253 10.01 17.02 -5.38
CA PHE A 253 10.75 17.81 -6.38
C PHE A 253 11.13 19.22 -5.92
N SER A 254 10.47 19.73 -4.90
CA SER A 254 10.68 21.11 -4.39
C SER A 254 11.18 21.15 -2.95
N ASN A 255 11.20 20.01 -2.27
CA ASN A 255 11.54 19.92 -0.85
C ASN A 255 12.62 18.84 -0.65
N PRO A 256 13.90 19.23 -0.67
CA PRO A 256 15.01 18.28 -0.53
C PRO A 256 15.09 17.72 0.89
N GLY A 257 15.69 16.52 1.00
CA GLY A 257 15.98 15.86 2.26
C GLY A 257 15.10 14.64 2.50
N LEU A 258 14.87 14.32 3.78
CA LEU A 258 14.04 13.18 4.18
C LEU A 258 12.84 13.66 4.97
N ASP A 259 11.65 13.14 4.62
CA ASP A 259 10.44 13.36 5.40
C ASP A 259 9.66 12.05 5.60
N VAL A 260 8.93 11.98 6.71
CA VAL A 260 8.06 10.85 7.10
C VAL A 260 6.64 11.37 7.19
N ILE A 261 5.68 10.72 6.54
CA ILE A 261 4.30 11.19 6.47
C ILE A 261 3.34 10.03 6.62
N ASN A 262 2.42 10.14 7.57
CA ASN A 262 1.31 9.19 7.74
C ASN A 262 0.24 9.43 6.68
N LEU A 263 -0.22 8.37 6.02
CA LEU A 263 -1.39 8.38 5.15
C LEU A 263 -2.49 7.51 5.76
N GLY A 264 -3.40 8.15 6.43
CA GLY A 264 -4.59 7.58 7.04
C GLY A 264 -5.73 8.59 7.03
N THR A 265 -6.89 8.18 7.49
CA THR A 265 -8.09 9.02 7.56
C THR A 265 -8.22 9.77 8.88
N GLY A 266 -7.58 9.26 9.94
CA GLY A 266 -7.76 9.71 11.32
C GLY A 266 -9.02 9.13 11.97
N VAL A 267 -9.73 8.21 11.29
CA VAL A 267 -10.93 7.55 11.78
C VAL A 267 -10.69 6.06 11.94
N GLY A 268 -10.94 5.55 13.13
CA GLY A 268 -10.87 4.11 13.40
C GLY A 268 -12.22 3.43 13.19
N TYR A 269 -12.24 2.33 12.46
CA TYR A 269 -13.41 1.46 12.32
C TYR A 269 -13.10 0.08 12.87
N SER A 270 -14.07 -0.52 13.55
CA SER A 270 -13.97 -1.88 14.07
C SER A 270 -14.12 -2.94 12.96
N VAL A 271 -13.76 -4.19 13.24
CA VAL A 271 -14.03 -5.29 12.31
C VAL A 271 -15.53 -5.44 12.06
N LEU A 272 -16.37 -5.29 13.08
CA LEU A 272 -17.82 -5.40 12.93
C LEU A 272 -18.43 -4.19 12.20
N ASP A 273 -17.86 -2.99 12.32
CA ASP A 273 -18.24 -1.84 11.48
C ASP A 273 -18.02 -2.16 9.99
N MET A 274 -16.87 -2.76 9.67
CA MET A 274 -16.55 -3.17 8.30
C MET A 274 -17.51 -4.24 7.77
N VAL A 275 -17.83 -5.25 8.59
CA VAL A 275 -18.79 -6.31 8.24
C VAL A 275 -20.17 -5.72 7.96
N LYS A 276 -20.65 -4.84 8.83
CA LYS A 276 -21.95 -4.18 8.70
C LYS A 276 -22.03 -3.27 7.48
N ALA A 277 -21.00 -2.45 7.27
CA ALA A 277 -20.94 -1.54 6.12
C ALA A 277 -20.87 -2.31 4.80
N PHE A 278 -20.08 -3.39 4.75
CA PHE A 278 -19.99 -4.22 3.56
C PHE A 278 -21.30 -4.97 3.27
N GLY A 279 -21.97 -5.49 4.32
CA GLY A 279 -23.30 -6.09 4.20
C GLY A 279 -24.33 -5.14 3.60
N LYS A 280 -24.31 -3.86 4.03
CA LYS A 280 -25.13 -2.80 3.42
C LYS A 280 -24.79 -2.58 1.95
N ALA A 281 -23.50 -2.52 1.59
CA ALA A 281 -23.04 -2.27 0.22
C ALA A 281 -23.41 -3.41 -0.74
N CYS A 282 -23.32 -4.68 -0.31
CA CYS A 282 -23.64 -5.84 -1.15
C CYS A 282 -25.09 -6.30 -1.05
N GLY A 283 -25.89 -5.73 -0.14
CA GLY A 283 -27.29 -6.11 0.08
C GLY A 283 -27.48 -7.51 0.69
N LYS A 284 -26.45 -8.04 1.38
CA LYS A 284 -26.44 -9.38 1.99
C LYS A 284 -25.87 -9.33 3.39
N GLU A 285 -26.31 -10.23 4.25
CA GLU A 285 -25.64 -10.48 5.52
C GLU A 285 -24.30 -11.18 5.26
N ILE A 286 -23.23 -10.73 5.93
CA ILE A 286 -21.91 -11.33 5.87
C ILE A 286 -21.77 -12.29 7.06
N PRO A 287 -21.80 -13.61 6.86
CA PRO A 287 -21.64 -14.55 7.94
C PRO A 287 -20.23 -14.49 8.52
N TYR A 288 -20.14 -14.50 9.85
CA TYR A 288 -18.86 -14.50 10.56
C TYR A 288 -18.91 -15.40 11.81
N GLU A 289 -17.72 -15.75 12.31
CA GLU A 289 -17.54 -16.42 13.58
C GLU A 289 -16.44 -15.75 14.39
N ILE A 290 -16.62 -15.68 15.69
CA ILE A 290 -15.58 -15.19 16.61
C ILE A 290 -14.52 -16.27 16.78
N LYS A 291 -13.25 -15.86 16.66
CA LYS A 291 -12.07 -16.68 16.88
C LYS A 291 -11.19 -16.09 17.98
N PRO A 292 -10.33 -16.87 18.63
CA PRO A 292 -9.33 -16.33 19.56
C PRO A 292 -8.47 -15.23 18.93
N ARG A 293 -7.99 -14.27 19.73
CA ARG A 293 -7.07 -13.23 19.26
C ARG A 293 -5.87 -13.82 18.54
N ARG A 294 -5.41 -13.16 17.50
CA ARG A 294 -4.13 -13.48 16.87
C ARG A 294 -2.98 -12.90 17.70
N ALA A 295 -1.87 -13.61 17.77
CA ALA A 295 -0.67 -13.09 18.42
C ALA A 295 -0.18 -11.82 17.71
N GLY A 296 0.09 -10.78 18.49
CA GLY A 296 0.59 -9.51 18.00
C GLY A 296 -0.48 -8.52 17.47
N ASP A 297 -1.77 -8.87 17.51
CA ASP A 297 -2.84 -7.90 17.23
C ASP A 297 -3.00 -6.92 18.39
N ILE A 298 -3.16 -5.63 18.07
CA ILE A 298 -3.40 -4.53 19.03
C ILE A 298 -4.86 -4.09 18.95
N ALA A 299 -5.38 -3.53 20.05
CA ALA A 299 -6.78 -3.09 20.13
C ALA A 299 -7.12 -2.02 19.10
N MET A 300 -6.34 -0.97 19.01
CA MET A 300 -6.59 0.19 18.14
C MET A 300 -5.32 0.63 17.42
N CYS A 301 -5.48 1.08 16.15
CA CYS A 301 -4.41 1.68 15.36
C CYS A 301 -5.02 2.62 14.31
N TYR A 302 -4.89 3.95 14.53
CA TYR A 302 -5.34 4.97 13.58
C TYR A 302 -4.41 6.19 13.60
N ALA A 303 -4.35 6.90 12.45
CA ALA A 303 -3.42 8.00 12.20
C ALA A 303 -3.88 9.31 12.80
N ASP A 304 -2.90 10.21 13.04
CA ASP A 304 -3.12 11.65 12.92
C ASP A 304 -2.75 12.09 11.49
N PRO A 305 -3.70 12.52 10.64
CA PRO A 305 -3.42 12.95 9.27
C PRO A 305 -2.98 14.42 9.16
N ALA A 306 -2.80 15.14 10.25
CA ALA A 306 -2.56 16.58 10.25
C ALA A 306 -1.28 16.99 9.50
N LYS A 307 -0.22 16.17 9.57
CA LYS A 307 1.02 16.43 8.84
C LYS A 307 0.82 16.30 7.33
N ALA A 308 0.15 15.26 6.84
CA ALA A 308 -0.16 15.11 5.42
C ALA A 308 -0.99 16.30 4.90
N ALA A 309 -1.98 16.74 5.65
CA ALA A 309 -2.77 17.93 5.29
C ALA A 309 -1.93 19.20 5.19
N ARG A 310 -1.02 19.43 6.15
CA ARG A 310 -0.18 20.63 6.20
C ARG A 310 0.92 20.62 5.13
N VAL A 311 1.58 19.48 4.94
CA VAL A 311 2.81 19.37 4.12
C VAL A 311 2.46 19.06 2.66
N LEU A 312 1.55 18.14 2.42
CA LEU A 312 1.16 17.71 1.07
C LEU A 312 -0.09 18.40 0.54
N GLY A 313 -0.84 19.13 1.39
CA GLY A 313 -2.17 19.63 1.04
C GLY A 313 -3.15 18.48 0.72
N TRP A 314 -2.94 17.32 1.35
CA TRP A 314 -3.72 16.10 1.10
C TRP A 314 -4.57 15.71 2.30
N LYS A 315 -5.76 15.23 2.00
CA LYS A 315 -6.68 14.61 2.98
C LYS A 315 -7.37 13.43 2.30
N ALA A 316 -7.68 12.40 3.07
CA ALA A 316 -8.59 11.35 2.63
C ALA A 316 -10.01 11.93 2.52
N GLU A 317 -10.69 11.62 1.41
CA GLU A 317 -12.01 12.17 1.08
C GLU A 317 -13.10 11.10 1.13
N LYS A 318 -12.74 9.84 0.85
CA LYS A 318 -13.69 8.72 0.75
C LYS A 318 -13.89 8.04 2.10
N GLY A 319 -15.16 7.89 2.48
CA GLY A 319 -15.56 7.26 3.73
C GLY A 319 -15.79 5.75 3.62
N LEU A 320 -16.21 5.14 4.75
CA LEU A 320 -16.42 3.70 4.86
C LEU A 320 -17.45 3.16 3.86
N ASP A 321 -18.54 3.86 3.64
CA ASP A 321 -19.59 3.44 2.69
C ASP A 321 -19.04 3.36 1.27
N GLU A 322 -18.20 4.33 0.84
CA GLU A 322 -17.56 4.32 -0.48
C GLU A 322 -16.50 3.22 -0.59
N MET A 323 -15.69 3.02 0.44
CA MET A 323 -14.71 1.93 0.50
C MET A 323 -15.38 0.58 0.25
N CYS A 324 -16.51 0.32 0.91
CA CYS A 324 -17.27 -0.92 0.77
C CYS A 324 -17.97 -1.01 -0.61
N ALA A 325 -18.60 0.08 -1.07
CA ALA A 325 -19.32 0.10 -2.34
C ALA A 325 -18.39 -0.11 -3.53
N ASP A 326 -17.21 0.54 -3.55
CA ASP A 326 -16.24 0.42 -4.63
C ASP A 326 -15.58 -0.97 -4.61
N THR A 327 -15.27 -1.54 -3.42
CA THR A 327 -14.80 -2.93 -3.31
C THR A 327 -15.84 -3.92 -3.82
N TRP A 328 -17.12 -3.72 -3.45
CA TRP A 328 -18.19 -4.61 -3.92
C TRP A 328 -18.39 -4.53 -5.42
N ARG A 329 -18.32 -3.33 -6.00
CA ARG A 329 -18.40 -3.13 -7.45
C ARG A 329 -17.29 -3.88 -8.18
N TRP A 330 -16.04 -3.74 -7.71
CA TRP A 330 -14.92 -4.51 -8.23
C TRP A 330 -15.16 -6.02 -8.14
N GLN A 331 -15.44 -6.54 -6.96
CA GLN A 331 -15.57 -7.98 -6.72
C GLN A 331 -16.75 -8.59 -7.48
N SER A 332 -17.87 -7.89 -7.58
CA SER A 332 -19.06 -8.37 -8.27
C SER A 332 -18.89 -8.40 -9.79
N GLN A 333 -18.16 -7.45 -10.36
CA GLN A 333 -17.84 -7.40 -11.78
C GLN A 333 -16.67 -8.33 -12.17
N ASN A 334 -15.81 -8.64 -11.22
CA ASN A 334 -14.63 -9.48 -11.42
C ASN A 334 -14.60 -10.61 -10.39
N PRO A 335 -15.52 -11.58 -10.46
CA PRO A 335 -15.60 -12.64 -9.46
C PRO A 335 -14.34 -13.51 -9.40
N ASN A 336 -13.58 -13.58 -10.50
CA ASN A 336 -12.31 -14.31 -10.58
C ASN A 336 -11.07 -13.37 -10.63
N GLY A 337 -11.23 -12.12 -10.22
CA GLY A 337 -10.16 -11.13 -10.27
C GLY A 337 -9.81 -10.74 -11.70
N TYR A 338 -8.52 -10.60 -11.98
CA TYR A 338 -8.02 -10.23 -13.32
C TYR A 338 -7.98 -11.42 -14.31
N GLU A 339 -8.27 -12.63 -13.87
CA GLU A 339 -8.28 -13.86 -14.70
C GLU A 339 -9.61 -14.11 -15.42
N SER A 340 -10.49 -13.13 -15.49
CA SER A 340 -11.84 -13.25 -16.11
C SER A 340 -11.83 -13.19 -17.62
#